data_e0becf6257a0aeba51a903cb70c27e32
#
_entry.id   e0becf6257a0aeba51a903cb70c27e32
#
_cell.length_a   1.000
_cell.length_b   1.000
_cell.length_c   1.000
_cell.angle_alpha   90.00
_cell.angle_beta   90.00
_cell.angle_gamma   90.00
#
_symmetry.space_group_name_H-M   'P 1'
#
loop_
_entity.id
_entity.type
_entity.pdbx_description
1 polymer ?
#
loop_
_entity_poly.entity_id
_entity_poly.type
_entity_poly.pdbx_seq_one_letter_code
_entity_poly.pdbx_strand_id
1 'polypeptide(L)'
;MKVLLSAIACHPQWGSEAHVGWQAMLNIAQTHEVWVLTHCSVRPGIEEAINQKKVPSHVRFHYLGNPGPCHPNRMIARLGSWWEFHQWNQAALELGRKLQRENHFDLVHHVTYATWRMPSPLWRLDAPFIWGPVGGVASFPWRFFPILSTQAKGLEAARNIANLINAKSHELEQCLKNSAAIIASNQESYDFFAKIRGNTQGLHLLSAASFSEEKIAALNNFTAEDKSGDVLRLFAGGNMIGSKGVGLALRVLAELKARGIKFHYTVGGRGPETGYLEKLSARLGLSGHVHFDDGIRGQAYLDTLKKSHVFFMPSFRENAPVTILEAMLAGCVPCVVDASAQGEIVRKCGLGFAAPIKSIQECEEALCNYLLSCKWDTENWSEKGRACSTFVSQQYGESKYRDYIQQLYRQFEKA
;
A
#
# COMPACT_ATOMS: atom_id res chain seq x y z
N MET A 1 -4.58 -11.66 -26.57
CA MET A 1 -3.30 -12.30 -26.18
C MET A 1 -3.52 -13.41 -25.17
N LYS A 2 -2.56 -14.31 -25.07
CA LYS A 2 -2.43 -15.27 -23.97
C LYS A 2 -1.45 -14.73 -22.92
N VAL A 3 -1.94 -14.52 -21.71
CA VAL A 3 -1.18 -13.88 -20.61
C VAL A 3 -0.92 -14.86 -19.49
N LEU A 4 0.34 -15.00 -19.08
CA LEU A 4 0.72 -15.68 -17.84
C LEU A 4 0.81 -14.65 -16.72
N LEU A 5 -0.13 -14.68 -15.79
CA LEU A 5 -0.20 -13.80 -14.64
C LEU A 5 0.35 -14.48 -13.38
N SER A 6 1.40 -13.95 -12.81
CA SER A 6 1.93 -14.39 -11.52
C SER A 6 1.36 -13.51 -10.41
N ALA A 7 0.38 -14.05 -9.70
CA ALA A 7 -0.34 -13.39 -8.61
C ALA A 7 -0.39 -14.33 -7.40
N ILE A 8 0.72 -14.43 -6.65
CA ILE A 8 0.84 -15.32 -5.49
C ILE A 8 -0.28 -15.10 -4.46
N ALA A 9 -0.67 -13.86 -4.24
CA ALA A 9 -1.86 -13.48 -3.50
C ALA A 9 -2.94 -13.05 -4.50
N CYS A 10 -4.02 -13.85 -4.59
CA CYS A 10 -5.16 -13.59 -5.48
C CYS A 10 -6.41 -14.15 -4.81
N HIS A 11 -7.27 -13.28 -4.24
CA HIS A 11 -8.45 -13.75 -3.52
C HIS A 11 -9.60 -12.76 -3.61
N PRO A 12 -10.85 -13.20 -3.86
CA PRO A 12 -11.99 -12.31 -4.09
C PRO A 12 -12.41 -11.47 -2.87
N GLN A 13 -12.17 -11.96 -1.67
CA GLN A 13 -12.67 -11.35 -0.42
C GLN A 13 -11.57 -10.83 0.50
N TRP A 14 -10.29 -11.18 0.25
CA TRP A 14 -9.19 -10.70 1.08
C TRP A 14 -8.69 -9.34 0.60
N GLY A 15 -8.42 -8.44 1.54
CA GLY A 15 -7.89 -7.12 1.24
C GLY A 15 -6.39 -7.10 0.90
N SER A 16 -5.86 -5.89 0.69
CA SER A 16 -4.44 -5.63 0.41
C SER A 16 -3.94 -6.36 -0.85
N GLU A 17 -2.80 -7.02 -0.80
CA GLU A 17 -2.15 -7.73 -1.93
C GLU A 17 -3.07 -8.74 -2.63
N ALA A 18 -3.89 -9.47 -1.87
CA ALA A 18 -4.78 -10.47 -2.45
C ALA A 18 -5.89 -9.83 -3.31
N HIS A 19 -6.38 -8.66 -2.91
CA HIS A 19 -7.31 -7.86 -3.71
C HIS A 19 -6.65 -7.34 -4.99
N VAL A 20 -5.42 -6.85 -4.90
CA VAL A 20 -4.65 -6.39 -6.08
C VAL A 20 -4.52 -7.50 -7.12
N GLY A 21 -4.13 -8.72 -6.70
CA GLY A 21 -4.02 -9.87 -7.60
C GLY A 21 -5.35 -10.27 -8.23
N TRP A 22 -6.43 -10.25 -7.45
CA TRP A 22 -7.76 -10.57 -7.93
C TRP A 22 -8.26 -9.56 -8.97
N GLN A 23 -8.13 -8.27 -8.69
CA GLN A 23 -8.53 -7.20 -9.61
C GLN A 23 -7.67 -7.19 -10.88
N ALA A 24 -6.37 -7.41 -10.76
CA ALA A 24 -5.49 -7.53 -11.92
C ALA A 24 -5.95 -8.66 -12.84
N MET A 25 -6.26 -9.84 -12.29
CA MET A 25 -6.76 -10.98 -13.05
C MET A 25 -8.08 -10.64 -13.76
N LEU A 26 -9.05 -10.06 -13.05
CA LEU A 26 -10.35 -9.69 -13.65
C LEU A 26 -10.19 -8.65 -14.76
N ASN A 27 -9.37 -7.63 -14.55
CA ASN A 27 -9.13 -6.56 -15.53
C ASN A 27 -8.46 -7.09 -16.81
N ILE A 28 -7.48 -7.97 -16.66
CA ILE A 28 -6.78 -8.59 -17.80
C ILE A 28 -7.70 -9.55 -18.54
N ALA A 29 -8.51 -10.32 -17.82
CA ALA A 29 -9.43 -11.28 -18.38
C ALA A 29 -10.59 -10.65 -19.17
N GLN A 30 -10.80 -9.33 -19.13
CA GLN A 30 -11.81 -8.68 -19.98
C GLN A 30 -11.50 -8.78 -21.47
N THR A 31 -10.22 -8.87 -21.84
CA THR A 31 -9.76 -8.81 -23.23
C THR A 31 -8.77 -9.90 -23.61
N HIS A 32 -8.27 -10.67 -22.65
CA HIS A 32 -7.20 -11.66 -22.87
C HIS A 32 -7.50 -12.99 -22.19
N GLU A 33 -6.93 -14.08 -22.71
CA GLU A 33 -6.90 -15.37 -22.03
C GLU A 33 -5.84 -15.33 -20.93
N VAL A 34 -6.16 -15.80 -19.71
CA VAL A 34 -5.29 -15.64 -18.55
C VAL A 34 -5.00 -16.97 -17.88
N TRP A 35 -3.71 -17.27 -17.69
CA TRP A 35 -3.22 -18.34 -16.81
C TRP A 35 -2.64 -17.71 -15.56
N VAL A 36 -3.21 -18.05 -14.41
CA VAL A 36 -2.85 -17.43 -13.12
C VAL A 36 -2.02 -18.42 -12.29
N LEU A 37 -0.77 -18.06 -11.99
CA LEU A 37 0.03 -18.74 -10.99
C LEU A 37 -0.27 -18.11 -9.63
N THR A 38 -0.81 -18.88 -8.69
CA THR A 38 -1.19 -18.38 -7.36
C THR A 38 -0.88 -19.38 -6.26
N HIS A 39 -0.90 -18.94 -5.00
CA HIS A 39 -0.62 -19.83 -3.88
C HIS A 39 -1.81 -20.75 -3.58
N CYS A 40 -1.54 -22.00 -3.22
CA CYS A 40 -2.59 -22.99 -2.96
C CYS A 40 -3.51 -22.62 -1.78
N SER A 41 -3.07 -21.76 -0.86
CA SER A 41 -3.89 -21.31 0.29
C SER A 41 -5.11 -20.48 -0.12
N VAL A 42 -5.10 -19.87 -1.30
CA VAL A 42 -6.24 -19.07 -1.80
C VAL A 42 -7.25 -19.90 -2.59
N ARG A 43 -6.93 -21.16 -2.86
CA ARG A 43 -7.74 -22.06 -3.69
C ARG A 43 -9.22 -22.13 -3.28
N PRO A 44 -9.59 -22.33 -2.00
CA PRO A 44 -11.00 -22.47 -1.64
C PRO A 44 -11.84 -21.24 -2.03
N GLY A 45 -11.35 -20.03 -1.78
CA GLY A 45 -12.06 -18.81 -2.13
C GLY A 45 -12.15 -18.57 -3.65
N ILE A 46 -11.13 -18.99 -4.41
CA ILE A 46 -11.16 -18.91 -5.88
C ILE A 46 -12.16 -19.91 -6.43
N GLU A 47 -12.17 -21.14 -5.95
CA GLU A 47 -13.12 -22.17 -6.42
C GLU A 47 -14.57 -21.83 -6.08
N GLU A 48 -14.79 -21.21 -4.91
CA GLU A 48 -16.11 -20.65 -4.58
C GLU A 48 -16.52 -19.58 -5.56
N ALA A 49 -15.61 -18.65 -5.92
CA ALA A 49 -15.90 -17.60 -6.90
C ALA A 49 -16.16 -18.15 -8.31
N ILE A 50 -15.45 -19.21 -8.71
CA ILE A 50 -15.72 -19.93 -9.98
C ILE A 50 -17.13 -20.53 -9.96
N ASN A 51 -17.51 -21.22 -8.89
CA ASN A 51 -18.85 -21.81 -8.73
C ASN A 51 -19.95 -20.74 -8.75
N GLN A 52 -19.67 -19.56 -8.23
CA GLN A 52 -20.56 -18.39 -8.27
C GLN A 52 -20.54 -17.64 -9.61
N LYS A 53 -19.84 -18.15 -10.63
CA LYS A 53 -19.68 -17.54 -11.98
C LYS A 53 -19.10 -16.12 -11.95
N LYS A 54 -18.30 -15.80 -10.95
CA LYS A 54 -17.58 -14.51 -10.82
C LYS A 54 -16.25 -14.47 -11.59
N VAL A 55 -15.83 -15.59 -12.13
CA VAL A 55 -14.58 -15.72 -12.91
C VAL A 55 -14.93 -16.04 -14.36
N PRO A 56 -14.36 -15.32 -15.35
CA PRO A 56 -14.52 -15.63 -16.76
C PRO A 56 -14.00 -17.05 -17.09
N SER A 57 -14.69 -17.77 -17.98
CA SER A 57 -14.41 -19.18 -18.31
C SER A 57 -13.06 -19.41 -18.99
N HIS A 58 -12.44 -18.38 -19.53
CA HIS A 58 -11.11 -18.40 -20.17
C HIS A 58 -9.95 -18.10 -19.21
N VAL A 59 -10.22 -17.99 -17.90
CA VAL A 59 -9.20 -17.89 -16.85
C VAL A 59 -8.87 -19.28 -16.32
N ARG A 60 -7.58 -19.61 -16.24
CA ARG A 60 -7.08 -20.90 -15.76
C ARG A 60 -6.15 -20.68 -14.55
N PHE A 61 -6.48 -21.29 -13.41
CA PHE A 61 -5.66 -21.18 -12.19
C PHE A 61 -4.74 -22.37 -12.03
N HIS A 62 -3.50 -22.07 -11.66
CA HIS A 62 -2.47 -23.03 -11.27
C HIS A 62 -2.01 -22.72 -9.86
N TYR A 63 -2.21 -23.67 -8.96
CA TYR A 63 -1.94 -23.52 -7.53
C TYR A 63 -0.57 -24.08 -7.17
N LEU A 64 0.26 -23.26 -6.56
CA LEU A 64 1.64 -23.59 -6.15
C LEU A 64 1.80 -23.46 -4.64
N GLY A 65 2.81 -24.16 -4.09
CA GLY A 65 3.12 -24.13 -2.66
C GLY A 65 2.51 -25.29 -1.88
N ASN A 66 2.82 -25.38 -0.59
CA ASN A 66 2.31 -26.42 0.27
C ASN A 66 0.93 -26.06 0.83
N PRO A 67 -0.04 -26.98 0.78
CA PRO A 67 -1.34 -26.78 1.41
C PRO A 67 -1.16 -26.67 2.92
N GLY A 68 -1.40 -25.50 3.47
CA GLY A 68 -1.50 -25.27 4.90
C GLY A 68 -2.88 -24.71 5.24
N PRO A 69 -3.30 -24.62 6.51
CA PRO A 69 -4.59 -24.05 6.84
C PRO A 69 -4.71 -22.64 6.24
N CYS A 70 -5.75 -22.47 5.42
CA CYS A 70 -6.06 -21.24 4.71
C CYS A 70 -6.52 -20.15 5.69
N HIS A 71 -5.60 -19.42 6.28
CA HIS A 71 -5.91 -18.23 7.07
C HIS A 71 -5.08 -17.05 6.56
N PRO A 72 -5.69 -15.88 6.28
CA PRO A 72 -5.00 -14.71 5.73
C PRO A 72 -3.72 -14.35 6.50
N ASN A 73 -3.81 -14.34 7.84
CA ASN A 73 -2.70 -14.03 8.72
C ASN A 73 -1.58 -15.09 8.71
N ARG A 74 -1.91 -16.36 8.44
CA ARG A 74 -0.92 -17.45 8.34
C ARG A 74 -0.23 -17.46 6.97
N MET A 75 -0.92 -17.07 5.91
CA MET A 75 -0.30 -16.89 4.60
C MET A 75 0.75 -15.79 4.64
N ILE A 76 0.41 -14.62 5.22
CA ILE A 76 1.34 -13.51 5.40
C ILE A 76 2.54 -13.93 6.28
N ALA A 77 2.31 -14.65 7.37
CA ALA A 77 3.37 -15.14 8.24
C ALA A 77 4.27 -16.19 7.55
N ARG A 78 3.71 -17.08 6.71
CA ARG A 78 4.45 -18.09 5.96
C ARG A 78 5.21 -17.51 4.78
N LEU A 79 4.58 -16.64 4.00
CA LEU A 79 5.22 -15.94 2.88
C LEU A 79 6.19 -14.85 3.34
N GLY A 80 6.11 -14.42 4.61
CA GLY A 80 7.10 -13.59 5.27
C GLY A 80 8.44 -14.28 5.46
N SER A 81 8.51 -15.61 5.36
CA SER A 81 9.79 -16.30 5.29
C SER A 81 10.38 -16.14 3.88
N TRP A 82 11.58 -15.58 3.79
CA TRP A 82 12.34 -15.44 2.55
C TRP A 82 12.49 -16.77 1.81
N TRP A 83 12.60 -17.85 2.56
CA TRP A 83 12.78 -19.21 2.03
C TRP A 83 11.53 -19.70 1.28
N GLU A 84 10.33 -19.59 1.89
CA GLU A 84 9.07 -20.02 1.27
C GLU A 84 8.77 -19.23 -0.01
N PHE A 85 9.02 -17.92 0.02
CA PHE A 85 8.84 -17.09 -1.17
C PHE A 85 9.85 -17.42 -2.26
N HIS A 86 11.10 -17.72 -1.90
CA HIS A 86 12.11 -18.17 -2.86
C HIS A 86 11.70 -19.51 -3.50
N GLN A 87 11.28 -20.49 -2.71
CA GLN A 87 10.80 -21.78 -3.21
C GLN A 87 9.59 -21.61 -4.14
N TRP A 88 8.63 -20.73 -3.77
CA TRP A 88 7.49 -20.45 -4.63
C TRP A 88 7.92 -19.85 -5.97
N ASN A 89 8.84 -18.90 -5.98
CA ASN A 89 9.38 -18.30 -7.20
C ASN A 89 10.06 -19.33 -8.11
N GLN A 90 10.80 -20.28 -7.55
CA GLN A 90 11.42 -21.36 -8.33
C GLN A 90 10.34 -22.29 -8.94
N ALA A 91 9.37 -22.70 -8.14
CA ALA A 91 8.25 -23.52 -8.63
C ALA A 91 7.43 -22.78 -9.71
N ALA A 92 7.23 -21.47 -9.54
CA ALA A 92 6.55 -20.63 -10.54
C ALA A 92 7.34 -20.56 -11.86
N LEU A 93 8.66 -20.47 -11.80
CA LEU A 93 9.50 -20.50 -13.00
C LEU A 93 9.46 -21.87 -13.72
N GLU A 94 9.55 -22.97 -12.97
CA GLU A 94 9.50 -24.33 -13.53
C GLU A 94 8.16 -24.59 -14.21
N LEU A 95 7.05 -24.30 -13.52
CA LEU A 95 5.72 -24.44 -14.10
C LEU A 95 5.51 -23.46 -15.27
N GLY A 96 5.99 -22.23 -15.15
CA GLY A 96 5.94 -21.23 -16.20
C GLY A 96 6.63 -21.69 -17.48
N ARG A 97 7.82 -22.33 -17.38
CA ARG A 97 8.53 -22.93 -18.52
C ARG A 97 7.73 -24.05 -19.19
N LYS A 98 7.09 -24.91 -18.40
CA LYS A 98 6.21 -25.97 -18.93
C LYS A 98 5.04 -25.36 -19.69
N LEU A 99 4.30 -24.44 -19.04
CA LEU A 99 3.14 -23.79 -19.63
C LEU A 99 3.49 -22.93 -20.84
N GLN A 100 4.67 -22.30 -20.88
CA GLN A 100 5.14 -21.53 -22.02
C GLN A 100 5.33 -22.43 -23.27
N ARG A 101 5.91 -23.62 -23.10
CA ARG A 101 6.04 -24.59 -24.21
C ARG A 101 4.69 -25.10 -24.74
N GLU A 102 3.70 -25.22 -23.85
CA GLU A 102 2.37 -25.75 -24.22
C GLU A 102 1.44 -24.67 -24.81
N ASN A 103 1.55 -23.42 -24.34
CA ASN A 103 0.57 -22.37 -24.64
C ASN A 103 1.11 -21.21 -25.47
N HIS A 104 2.44 -20.99 -25.50
CA HIS A 104 3.10 -19.87 -26.20
C HIS A 104 2.50 -18.52 -25.75
N PHE A 105 2.78 -18.11 -24.50
CA PHE A 105 2.29 -16.84 -23.97
C PHE A 105 2.86 -15.65 -24.73
N ASP A 106 2.00 -14.68 -25.02
CA ASP A 106 2.37 -13.42 -25.64
C ASP A 106 2.97 -12.46 -24.60
N LEU A 107 2.61 -12.62 -23.33
CA LEU A 107 3.00 -11.73 -22.22
C LEU A 107 3.04 -12.48 -20.89
N VAL A 108 4.03 -12.16 -20.07
CA VAL A 108 4.16 -12.60 -18.67
C VAL A 108 4.10 -11.39 -17.76
N HIS A 109 3.22 -11.38 -16.74
CA HIS A 109 3.10 -10.27 -15.79
C HIS A 109 3.14 -10.77 -14.35
N HIS A 110 4.06 -10.24 -13.53
CA HIS A 110 4.16 -10.53 -12.10
C HIS A 110 3.62 -9.35 -11.29
N VAL A 111 2.51 -9.55 -10.56
CA VAL A 111 1.70 -8.47 -9.95
C VAL A 111 1.82 -8.41 -8.44
N THR A 112 1.60 -9.51 -7.70
CA THR A 112 1.54 -9.49 -6.23
C THR A 112 2.79 -10.05 -5.60
N TYR A 113 3.09 -9.54 -4.37
CA TYR A 113 4.38 -9.76 -3.73
C TYR A 113 5.57 -9.35 -4.63
N ALA A 114 5.32 -8.34 -5.47
CA ALA A 114 6.34 -7.73 -6.31
C ALA A 114 7.32 -6.93 -5.44
N THR A 115 8.16 -7.66 -4.70
CA THR A 115 9.19 -7.07 -3.84
C THR A 115 10.52 -6.97 -4.58
N TRP A 116 11.08 -5.77 -4.61
CA TRP A 116 12.37 -5.53 -5.27
C TRP A 116 13.55 -6.29 -4.64
N ARG A 117 13.44 -6.68 -3.36
CA ARG A 117 14.48 -7.45 -2.66
C ARG A 117 14.53 -8.92 -3.08
N MET A 118 13.47 -9.39 -3.70
CA MET A 118 13.38 -10.74 -4.23
C MET A 118 12.68 -10.68 -5.60
N PRO A 119 13.42 -10.27 -6.64
CA PRO A 119 12.86 -10.08 -7.97
C PRO A 119 12.30 -11.38 -8.53
N SER A 120 11.25 -11.27 -9.32
CA SER A 120 10.62 -12.43 -9.96
C SER A 120 11.56 -13.06 -10.97
N PRO A 121 11.76 -14.38 -10.97
CA PRO A 121 12.58 -15.05 -11.96
C PRO A 121 11.88 -15.26 -13.32
N LEU A 122 10.61 -14.87 -13.45
CA LEU A 122 9.78 -15.13 -14.63
C LEU A 122 10.21 -14.32 -15.88
N TRP A 123 11.05 -13.31 -15.73
CA TRP A 123 11.72 -12.65 -16.86
C TRP A 123 12.58 -13.59 -17.72
N ARG A 124 12.89 -14.79 -17.21
CA ARG A 124 13.65 -15.84 -17.93
C ARG A 124 12.79 -16.69 -18.86
N LEU A 125 11.48 -16.44 -18.92
CA LEU A 125 10.58 -17.07 -19.89
C LEU A 125 10.74 -16.41 -21.25
N ASP A 126 10.52 -17.19 -22.31
CA ASP A 126 10.56 -16.70 -23.70
C ASP A 126 9.28 -15.94 -24.05
N ALA A 127 9.07 -14.80 -23.41
CA ALA A 127 7.99 -13.86 -23.66
C ALA A 127 8.31 -12.49 -23.02
N PRO A 128 7.77 -11.37 -23.52
CA PRO A 128 7.88 -10.08 -22.86
C PRO A 128 7.41 -10.16 -21.40
N PHE A 129 8.19 -9.58 -20.48
CA PHE A 129 7.91 -9.64 -19.05
C PHE A 129 7.61 -8.25 -18.47
N ILE A 130 6.47 -8.14 -17.79
CA ILE A 130 6.08 -6.98 -17.01
C ILE A 130 6.23 -7.27 -15.52
N TRP A 131 6.90 -6.38 -14.81
CA TRP A 131 7.07 -6.50 -13.37
C TRP A 131 6.40 -5.35 -12.62
N GLY A 132 5.42 -5.65 -11.78
CA GLY A 132 4.80 -4.66 -10.91
C GLY A 132 3.27 -4.65 -10.90
N PRO A 133 2.69 -3.77 -10.08
CA PRO A 133 3.32 -2.66 -9.37
C PRO A 133 4.31 -3.10 -8.29
N VAL A 134 5.57 -2.69 -8.42
CA VAL A 134 6.66 -3.04 -7.51
C VAL A 134 7.17 -1.80 -6.77
N GLY A 135 7.53 -1.96 -5.48
CA GLY A 135 8.03 -0.86 -4.69
C GLY A 135 8.55 -1.27 -3.31
N GLY A 136 8.47 -0.34 -2.36
CA GLY A 136 8.94 -0.57 -0.98
C GLY A 136 10.45 -0.41 -0.84
N VAL A 137 11.06 0.45 -1.65
CA VAL A 137 12.50 0.77 -1.62
C VAL A 137 12.88 1.66 -0.44
N ALA A 138 11.92 2.40 0.11
CA ALA A 138 12.13 3.32 1.20
C ALA A 138 12.85 2.68 2.40
N SER A 139 13.83 3.39 2.93
CA SER A 139 14.52 3.07 4.17
C SER A 139 14.08 4.01 5.29
N PHE A 140 14.05 3.52 6.52
CA PHE A 140 13.72 4.36 7.66
C PHE A 140 14.90 5.32 7.95
N PRO A 141 14.67 6.66 8.10
CA PRO A 141 15.74 7.61 8.31
C PRO A 141 16.48 7.38 9.64
N TRP A 142 17.81 7.21 9.62
CA TRP A 142 18.62 6.94 10.82
C TRP A 142 18.47 8.00 11.92
N ARG A 143 18.29 9.26 11.54
CA ARG A 143 18.10 10.37 12.48
C ARG A 143 16.81 10.29 13.28
N PHE A 144 15.83 9.50 12.82
CA PHE A 144 14.55 9.28 13.51
C PHE A 144 14.53 7.99 14.36
N PHE A 145 15.62 7.23 14.42
CA PHE A 145 15.70 6.05 15.28
C PHE A 145 15.39 6.33 16.76
N PRO A 146 15.74 7.49 17.36
CA PRO A 146 15.40 7.77 18.75
C PRO A 146 13.92 7.67 19.11
N ILE A 147 13.01 7.93 18.17
CA ILE A 147 11.56 7.85 18.43
C ILE A 147 11.00 6.43 18.43
N LEU A 148 11.77 5.44 18.01
CA LEU A 148 11.34 4.04 17.89
C LEU A 148 11.53 3.30 19.22
N SER A 149 10.70 2.26 19.44
CA SER A 149 10.96 1.26 20.48
C SER A 149 12.27 0.50 20.20
N THR A 150 12.84 -0.14 21.22
CA THR A 150 14.05 -0.94 21.05
C THR A 150 13.89 -2.04 20.00
N GLN A 151 12.74 -2.70 19.98
CA GLN A 151 12.41 -3.74 19.00
C GLN A 151 12.35 -3.16 17.58
N ALA A 152 11.66 -2.03 17.41
CA ALA A 152 11.57 -1.38 16.10
C ALA A 152 12.91 -0.88 15.59
N LYS A 153 13.79 -0.36 16.47
CA LYS A 153 15.16 0.03 16.10
C LYS A 153 15.93 -1.13 15.47
N GLY A 154 15.89 -2.31 16.10
CA GLY A 154 16.56 -3.50 15.58
C GLY A 154 16.00 -3.93 14.21
N LEU A 155 14.68 -3.97 14.07
CA LEU A 155 14.02 -4.35 12.82
C LEU A 155 14.29 -3.36 11.67
N GLU A 156 14.21 -2.04 11.94
CA GLU A 156 14.45 -1.03 10.90
C GLU A 156 15.94 -0.94 10.53
N ALA A 157 16.87 -1.15 11.49
CA ALA A 157 18.29 -1.24 11.18
C ALA A 157 18.60 -2.44 10.29
N ALA A 158 18.11 -3.63 10.65
CA ALA A 158 18.28 -4.83 9.85
C ALA A 158 17.71 -4.65 8.44
N ARG A 159 16.52 -4.02 8.32
CA ARG A 159 15.89 -3.72 7.04
C ARG A 159 16.71 -2.73 6.21
N ASN A 160 17.21 -1.66 6.81
CA ASN A 160 18.05 -0.69 6.11
C ASN A 160 19.32 -1.34 5.57
N ILE A 161 19.98 -2.20 6.37
CA ILE A 161 21.16 -2.97 5.94
C ILE A 161 20.78 -3.92 4.79
N ALA A 162 19.68 -4.65 4.93
CA ALA A 162 19.19 -5.54 3.86
C ALA A 162 18.90 -4.77 2.56
N ASN A 163 18.35 -3.55 2.64
CA ASN A 163 18.14 -2.70 1.47
C ASN A 163 19.47 -2.35 0.78
N LEU A 164 20.52 -1.99 1.54
CA LEU A 164 21.84 -1.68 0.97
C LEU A 164 22.47 -2.88 0.26
N ILE A 165 22.33 -4.08 0.83
CA ILE A 165 22.86 -5.32 0.25
C ILE A 165 22.07 -5.66 -1.02
N ASN A 166 20.74 -5.70 -0.94
CA ASN A 166 19.90 -6.11 -2.07
C ASN A 166 19.92 -5.10 -3.23
N ALA A 167 20.18 -3.82 -2.98
CA ALA A 167 20.36 -2.83 -4.05
C ALA A 167 21.54 -3.12 -5.00
N LYS A 168 22.48 -3.96 -4.56
CA LYS A 168 23.63 -4.43 -5.35
C LYS A 168 23.44 -5.85 -5.88
N SER A 169 22.25 -6.41 -5.76
CA SER A 169 21.96 -7.78 -6.20
C SER A 169 22.01 -7.89 -7.73
N HIS A 170 22.80 -8.84 -8.23
CA HIS A 170 22.84 -9.19 -9.65
C HIS A 170 21.47 -9.63 -10.16
N GLU A 171 20.72 -10.40 -9.39
CA GLU A 171 19.36 -10.83 -9.71
C GLU A 171 18.41 -9.65 -9.95
N LEU A 172 18.49 -8.62 -9.11
CA LEU A 172 17.70 -7.38 -9.27
C LEU A 172 18.09 -6.68 -10.58
N GLU A 173 19.38 -6.50 -10.82
CA GLU A 173 19.88 -5.84 -12.01
C GLU A 173 19.43 -6.58 -13.29
N GLN A 174 19.54 -7.91 -13.32
CA GLN A 174 19.10 -8.71 -14.45
C GLN A 174 17.58 -8.66 -14.66
N CYS A 175 16.79 -8.74 -13.58
CA CYS A 175 15.34 -8.60 -13.67
C CYS A 175 14.95 -7.24 -14.24
N LEU A 176 15.56 -6.15 -13.74
CA LEU A 176 15.29 -4.80 -14.22
C LEU A 176 15.69 -4.61 -15.70
N LYS A 177 16.85 -5.13 -16.11
CA LYS A 177 17.35 -4.97 -17.48
C LYS A 177 16.56 -5.79 -18.51
N ASN A 178 16.10 -6.98 -18.14
CA ASN A 178 15.38 -7.89 -19.03
C ASN A 178 13.85 -7.74 -18.97
N SER A 179 13.31 -6.91 -18.07
CA SER A 179 11.87 -6.60 -18.08
C SER A 179 11.54 -5.70 -19.27
N ALA A 180 10.52 -6.09 -20.04
CA ALA A 180 9.98 -5.27 -21.11
C ALA A 180 9.29 -4.01 -20.58
N ALA A 181 8.60 -4.15 -19.43
CA ALA A 181 8.09 -3.02 -18.68
C ALA A 181 8.21 -3.26 -17.16
N ILE A 182 8.36 -2.16 -16.40
CA ILE A 182 8.39 -2.17 -14.94
C ILE A 182 7.41 -1.10 -14.46
N ILE A 183 6.47 -1.49 -13.62
CA ILE A 183 5.51 -0.58 -13.04
C ILE A 183 5.97 -0.27 -11.61
N ALA A 184 6.53 0.90 -11.39
CA ALA A 184 6.89 1.39 -10.08
C ALA A 184 5.64 1.93 -9.36
N SER A 185 5.46 1.57 -8.08
CA SER A 185 4.27 1.94 -7.32
C SER A 185 4.28 3.38 -6.79
N ASN A 186 5.43 4.05 -6.75
CA ASN A 186 5.63 5.43 -6.36
C ASN A 186 6.91 6.01 -6.98
N GLN A 187 7.09 7.33 -6.90
CA GLN A 187 8.22 8.04 -7.52
C GLN A 187 9.57 7.59 -6.97
N GLU A 188 9.68 7.38 -5.66
CA GLU A 188 10.93 6.91 -5.04
C GLU A 188 11.38 5.55 -5.62
N SER A 189 10.44 4.64 -5.84
CA SER A 189 10.70 3.34 -6.47
C SER A 189 11.05 3.50 -7.95
N TYR A 190 10.37 4.40 -8.66
CA TYR A 190 10.68 4.71 -10.05
C TYR A 190 12.13 5.21 -10.22
N ASP A 191 12.53 6.19 -9.42
CA ASP A 191 13.87 6.77 -9.48
C ASP A 191 14.94 5.74 -9.10
N PHE A 192 14.67 4.89 -8.12
CA PHE A 192 15.54 3.81 -7.69
C PHE A 192 15.75 2.79 -8.83
N PHE A 193 14.69 2.37 -9.52
CA PHE A 193 14.79 1.41 -10.63
C PHE A 193 15.45 2.04 -11.85
N ALA A 194 15.16 3.30 -12.17
CA ALA A 194 15.80 4.05 -13.24
C ALA A 194 17.33 4.11 -13.04
N LYS A 195 17.76 4.37 -11.80
CA LYS A 195 19.19 4.42 -11.44
C LYS A 195 19.90 3.08 -11.66
N ILE A 196 19.30 1.96 -11.25
CA ILE A 196 19.91 0.63 -11.40
C ILE A 196 19.88 0.19 -12.88
N ARG A 197 18.76 0.45 -13.57
CA ARG A 197 18.60 0.10 -14.99
C ARG A 197 19.50 0.94 -15.91
N GLY A 198 19.84 2.16 -15.49
CA GLY A 198 20.62 3.13 -16.26
C GLY A 198 19.81 3.91 -17.29
N ASN A 199 18.49 3.71 -17.37
CA ASN A 199 17.56 4.42 -18.24
C ASN A 199 16.12 4.32 -17.73
N THR A 200 15.20 5.07 -18.36
CA THR A 200 13.77 5.09 -18.02
C THR A 200 12.87 4.39 -19.04
N GLN A 201 13.44 3.76 -20.07
CA GLN A 201 12.67 3.08 -21.11
C GLN A 201 11.87 1.92 -20.51
N GLY A 202 10.56 1.86 -20.76
CA GLY A 202 9.68 0.85 -20.20
C GLY A 202 9.46 0.96 -18.68
N LEU A 203 9.87 2.07 -18.04
CA LEU A 203 9.50 2.39 -16.68
C LEU A 203 8.18 3.14 -16.65
N HIS A 204 7.26 2.68 -15.82
CA HIS A 204 5.93 3.21 -15.63
C HIS A 204 5.69 3.55 -14.17
N LEU A 205 4.88 4.56 -13.89
CA LEU A 205 4.50 4.96 -12.54
C LEU A 205 2.99 4.73 -12.36
N LEU A 206 2.64 3.73 -11.57
CA LEU A 206 1.24 3.41 -11.26
C LEU A 206 1.15 2.81 -9.87
N SER A 207 0.36 3.44 -9.00
CA SER A 207 0.10 2.91 -7.65
C SER A 207 -0.63 1.56 -7.73
N ALA A 208 -0.28 0.64 -6.83
CA ALA A 208 -1.06 -0.60 -6.63
C ALA A 208 -2.42 -0.34 -5.96
N ALA A 209 -2.61 0.82 -5.33
CA ALA A 209 -3.89 1.19 -4.73
C ALA A 209 -4.87 1.63 -5.80
N SER A 210 -6.03 0.99 -5.83
CA SER A 210 -7.18 1.37 -6.66
C SER A 210 -8.47 1.08 -5.91
N PHE A 211 -9.54 1.81 -6.22
CA PHE A 211 -10.82 1.70 -5.53
C PHE A 211 -11.95 1.48 -6.55
N SER A 212 -12.83 0.52 -6.25
CA SER A 212 -14.05 0.32 -7.00
C SER A 212 -15.03 1.49 -6.78
N GLU A 213 -15.92 1.72 -7.74
CA GLU A 213 -16.96 2.76 -7.65
C GLU A 213 -17.82 2.57 -6.40
N GLU A 214 -18.12 1.33 -6.01
CA GLU A 214 -18.87 1.01 -4.80
C GLU A 214 -18.11 1.47 -3.54
N LYS A 215 -16.81 1.22 -3.46
CA LYS A 215 -15.97 1.63 -2.32
C LYS A 215 -15.84 3.16 -2.26
N ILE A 216 -15.69 3.81 -3.41
CA ILE A 216 -15.66 5.27 -3.51
C ILE A 216 -16.97 5.84 -3.01
N ALA A 217 -18.12 5.35 -3.48
CA ALA A 217 -19.44 5.80 -3.06
C ALA A 217 -19.66 5.59 -1.55
N ALA A 218 -19.24 4.45 -1.00
CA ALA A 218 -19.36 4.16 0.43
C ALA A 218 -18.57 5.14 1.33
N LEU A 219 -17.43 5.65 0.88
CA LEU A 219 -16.59 6.58 1.62
C LEU A 219 -16.96 8.04 1.37
N ASN A 220 -17.33 8.41 0.15
CA ASN A 220 -17.56 9.78 -0.29
C ASN A 220 -18.93 10.38 0.16
N ASN A 221 -19.78 9.61 0.83
CA ASN A 221 -21.09 10.07 1.29
C ASN A 221 -21.05 10.75 2.67
N PHE A 222 -19.95 11.40 3.05
CA PHE A 222 -19.85 12.20 4.26
C PHE A 222 -20.57 13.56 4.10
N THR A 223 -21.05 14.12 5.22
CA THR A 223 -21.79 15.39 5.28
C THR A 223 -21.00 16.50 5.98
N ALA A 224 -21.49 17.74 5.90
CA ALA A 224 -20.92 18.84 6.68
C ALA A 224 -21.10 18.62 8.19
N GLU A 225 -22.19 17.98 8.61
CA GLU A 225 -22.48 17.64 10.01
C GLU A 225 -21.46 16.64 10.56
N ASP A 226 -21.01 15.67 9.75
CA ASP A 226 -19.94 14.74 10.12
C ASP A 226 -18.64 15.46 10.50
N LYS A 227 -18.38 16.61 9.89
CA LYS A 227 -17.18 17.43 10.12
C LYS A 227 -17.41 18.58 11.11
N SER A 228 -18.58 18.69 11.73
CA SER A 228 -18.90 19.76 12.66
C SER A 228 -18.34 19.52 14.07
N GLY A 229 -18.27 20.58 14.88
CA GLY A 229 -17.88 20.56 16.29
C GLY A 229 -16.55 21.25 16.59
N ASP A 230 -16.29 21.49 17.89
CA ASP A 230 -15.15 22.24 18.41
C ASP A 230 -13.96 21.36 18.84
N VAL A 231 -14.04 20.06 18.60
CA VAL A 231 -12.99 19.08 18.91
C VAL A 231 -12.33 18.60 17.63
N LEU A 232 -11.01 18.76 17.53
CA LEU A 232 -10.22 18.23 16.41
C LEU A 232 -10.19 16.70 16.46
N ARG A 233 -10.80 16.05 15.48
CA ARG A 233 -10.80 14.59 15.37
C ARG A 233 -9.76 14.14 14.35
N LEU A 234 -8.80 13.35 14.85
CA LEU A 234 -7.70 12.82 14.04
C LEU A 234 -7.80 11.29 13.98
N PHE A 235 -7.34 10.73 12.88
CA PHE A 235 -7.31 9.29 12.64
C PHE A 235 -5.96 8.83 12.12
N ALA A 236 -5.49 7.68 12.62
CA ALA A 236 -4.45 6.85 12.00
C ALA A 236 -4.93 5.42 11.89
N GLY A 237 -4.49 4.70 10.89
CA GLY A 237 -4.92 3.31 10.71
C GLY A 237 -3.92 2.41 10.01
N GLY A 238 -3.93 1.14 10.38
CA GLY A 238 -3.11 0.09 9.78
C GLY A 238 -2.33 -0.74 10.78
N ASN A 239 -1.31 -1.47 10.31
CA ASN A 239 -0.45 -2.28 11.17
C ASN A 239 0.49 -1.39 11.99
N MET A 240 0.42 -1.43 13.33
CA MET A 240 1.22 -0.61 14.23
C MET A 240 2.65 -1.12 14.32
N ILE A 241 3.48 -0.66 13.38
CA ILE A 241 4.93 -0.88 13.31
C ILE A 241 5.68 0.46 13.44
N GLY A 242 6.94 0.43 13.82
CA GLY A 242 7.72 1.63 14.09
C GLY A 242 7.74 2.65 12.94
N SER A 243 7.82 2.19 11.69
CA SER A 243 7.85 3.06 10.52
C SER A 243 6.55 3.81 10.24
N LYS A 244 5.43 3.48 10.89
CA LYS A 244 4.15 4.21 10.78
C LYS A 244 4.14 5.56 11.50
N GLY A 245 5.15 5.83 12.34
CA GLY A 245 5.35 7.15 12.96
C GLY A 245 4.32 7.55 14.01
N VAL A 246 3.47 6.63 14.49
CA VAL A 246 2.47 6.95 15.53
C VAL A 246 3.14 7.47 16.80
N GLY A 247 4.34 7.02 17.14
CA GLY A 247 5.11 7.57 18.26
C GLY A 247 5.47 9.05 18.07
N LEU A 248 5.76 9.49 16.84
CA LEU A 248 5.96 10.91 16.51
C LEU A 248 4.64 11.68 16.63
N ALA A 249 3.53 11.11 16.13
CA ALA A 249 2.21 11.72 16.27
C ALA A 249 1.84 11.96 17.73
N LEU A 250 2.08 10.99 18.63
CA LEU A 250 1.80 11.16 20.07
C LEU A 250 2.59 12.30 20.70
N ARG A 251 3.85 12.52 20.30
CA ARG A 251 4.65 13.66 20.80
C ARG A 251 4.08 15.00 20.33
N VAL A 252 3.71 15.11 19.07
CA VAL A 252 3.04 16.30 18.52
C VAL A 252 1.72 16.56 19.26
N LEU A 253 0.93 15.53 19.53
CA LEU A 253 -0.33 15.65 20.26
C LEU A 253 -0.16 16.07 21.73
N ALA A 254 0.95 15.68 22.37
CA ALA A 254 1.28 16.17 23.71
C ALA A 254 1.53 17.69 23.72
N GLU A 255 2.20 18.22 22.71
CA GLU A 255 2.39 19.66 22.53
C GLU A 255 1.08 20.40 22.24
N LEU A 256 0.22 19.83 21.38
CA LEU A 256 -1.12 20.38 21.11
C LEU A 256 -1.96 20.46 22.40
N LYS A 257 -1.91 19.41 23.24
CA LYS A 257 -2.58 19.40 24.54
C LYS A 257 -2.06 20.50 25.45
N ALA A 258 -0.72 20.65 25.53
CA ALA A 258 -0.09 21.69 26.35
C ALA A 258 -0.50 23.12 25.91
N ARG A 259 -0.83 23.30 24.64
CA ARG A 259 -1.38 24.56 24.08
C ARG A 259 -2.91 24.69 24.21
N GLY A 260 -3.57 23.80 24.93
CA GLY A 260 -4.99 23.87 25.23
C GLY A 260 -5.92 23.45 24.09
N ILE A 261 -5.41 22.80 23.04
CA ILE A 261 -6.22 22.34 21.93
C ILE A 261 -7.02 21.10 22.35
N LYS A 262 -8.32 21.13 22.14
CA LYS A 262 -9.20 19.97 22.33
C LYS A 262 -9.10 19.05 21.12
N PHE A 263 -8.75 17.80 21.32
CA PHE A 263 -8.69 16.82 20.24
C PHE A 263 -9.07 15.41 20.72
N HIS A 264 -9.42 14.59 19.75
CA HIS A 264 -9.58 13.14 19.89
C HIS A 264 -8.82 12.45 18.77
N TYR A 265 -7.94 11.52 19.13
CA TYR A 265 -7.13 10.76 18.17
C TYR A 265 -7.46 9.28 18.23
N THR A 266 -8.01 8.75 17.14
CA THR A 266 -8.30 7.32 17.01
C THR A 266 -7.17 6.63 16.24
N VAL A 267 -6.58 5.61 16.84
CA VAL A 267 -5.55 4.75 16.25
C VAL A 267 -6.18 3.40 15.95
N GLY A 268 -6.60 3.20 14.69
CA GLY A 268 -7.28 2.00 14.22
C GLY A 268 -6.29 0.93 13.76
N GLY A 269 -6.31 -0.21 14.45
CA GLY A 269 -5.49 -1.37 14.12
C GLY A 269 -4.47 -1.74 15.20
N ARG A 270 -3.80 -2.87 14.98
CA ARG A 270 -2.88 -3.49 15.94
C ARG A 270 -1.56 -3.85 15.27
N GLY A 271 -0.52 -4.03 16.07
CA GLY A 271 0.79 -4.47 15.61
C GLY A 271 1.79 -4.62 16.75
N PRO A 272 3.04 -4.98 16.44
CA PRO A 272 4.07 -5.20 17.45
C PRO A 272 4.38 -3.97 18.32
N GLU A 273 4.09 -2.75 17.82
CA GLU A 273 4.32 -1.51 18.57
C GLU A 273 3.13 -1.09 19.46
N THR A 274 1.95 -1.72 19.37
CA THR A 274 0.75 -1.28 20.08
C THR A 274 1.00 -1.07 21.58
N GLY A 275 1.54 -2.06 22.28
CA GLY A 275 1.81 -1.92 23.72
C GLY A 275 2.86 -0.86 24.09
N TYR A 276 3.82 -0.58 23.21
CA TYR A 276 4.75 0.53 23.40
C TYR A 276 4.05 1.87 23.22
N LEU A 277 3.20 2.02 22.19
CA LEU A 277 2.47 3.25 21.89
C LEU A 277 1.44 3.59 22.97
N GLU A 278 0.73 2.62 23.52
CA GLU A 278 -0.18 2.78 24.65
C GLU A 278 0.56 3.32 25.89
N LYS A 279 1.71 2.70 26.23
CA LYS A 279 2.55 3.18 27.35
C LYS A 279 3.12 4.58 27.09
N LEU A 280 3.51 4.88 25.85
CA LEU A 280 3.99 6.21 25.47
C LEU A 280 2.86 7.25 25.60
N SER A 281 1.66 6.95 25.11
CA SER A 281 0.47 7.80 25.24
C SER A 281 0.16 8.12 26.72
N ALA A 282 0.18 7.12 27.60
CA ALA A 282 -0.04 7.31 29.03
C ALA A 282 1.06 8.20 29.65
N ARG A 283 2.34 7.96 29.35
CA ARG A 283 3.47 8.78 29.85
C ARG A 283 3.41 10.23 29.40
N LEU A 284 2.88 10.49 28.20
CA LEU A 284 2.66 11.83 27.66
C LEU A 284 1.38 12.48 28.19
N GLY A 285 0.65 11.82 29.09
CA GLY A 285 -0.58 12.32 29.68
C GLY A 285 -1.74 12.41 28.69
N LEU A 286 -1.76 11.58 27.64
CA LEU A 286 -2.76 11.61 26.58
C LEU A 286 -3.95 10.66 26.83
N SER A 287 -4.02 10.04 28.00
CA SER A 287 -5.15 9.22 28.42
C SER A 287 -6.47 10.03 28.32
N GLY A 288 -7.49 9.48 27.67
CA GLY A 288 -8.75 10.19 27.39
C GLY A 288 -8.74 11.04 26.11
N HIS A 289 -7.58 11.32 25.51
CA HIS A 289 -7.47 12.01 24.22
C HIS A 289 -7.15 11.05 23.06
N VAL A 290 -6.49 9.92 23.34
CA VAL A 290 -6.06 8.92 22.37
C VAL A 290 -6.79 7.61 22.65
N HIS A 291 -7.40 7.06 21.61
CA HIS A 291 -8.09 5.79 21.65
C HIS A 291 -7.45 4.80 20.67
N PHE A 292 -6.96 3.68 21.20
CA PHE A 292 -6.44 2.56 20.39
C PHE A 292 -7.57 1.56 20.18
N ASP A 293 -7.96 1.34 18.92
CA ASP A 293 -9.02 0.43 18.53
C ASP A 293 -8.48 -0.63 17.57
N ASP A 294 -8.21 -1.82 18.08
CA ASP A 294 -7.70 -2.95 17.29
C ASP A 294 -8.79 -3.72 16.53
N GLY A 295 -10.05 -3.46 16.86
CA GLY A 295 -11.23 -4.11 16.31
C GLY A 295 -12.00 -3.30 15.26
N ILE A 296 -11.64 -2.04 15.05
CA ILE A 296 -12.40 -1.15 14.16
C ILE A 296 -12.43 -1.66 12.72
N ARG A 297 -13.62 -2.03 12.24
CA ARG A 297 -13.84 -2.62 10.90
C ARG A 297 -15.25 -2.31 10.39
N GLY A 298 -15.47 -2.58 9.10
CA GLY A 298 -16.79 -2.44 8.49
C GLY A 298 -17.35 -1.03 8.66
N GLN A 299 -18.63 -0.92 9.06
CA GLN A 299 -19.32 0.35 9.17
C GLN A 299 -18.70 1.28 10.22
N ALA A 300 -18.26 0.75 11.38
CA ALA A 300 -17.60 1.57 12.42
C ALA A 300 -16.32 2.23 11.91
N TYR A 301 -15.56 1.55 11.06
CA TYR A 301 -14.38 2.14 10.40
C TYR A 301 -14.76 3.27 9.46
N LEU A 302 -15.77 3.06 8.60
CA LEU A 302 -16.26 4.08 7.67
C LEU A 302 -16.77 5.32 8.43
N ASP A 303 -17.56 5.12 9.48
CA ASP A 303 -18.12 6.21 10.29
C ASP A 303 -17.02 6.99 11.00
N THR A 304 -15.98 6.31 11.50
CA THR A 304 -14.84 6.98 12.13
C THR A 304 -14.07 7.84 11.12
N LEU A 305 -13.84 7.35 9.92
CA LEU A 305 -13.20 8.14 8.87
C LEU A 305 -14.03 9.37 8.49
N LYS A 306 -15.34 9.20 8.26
CA LYS A 306 -16.23 10.31 7.90
C LYS A 306 -16.28 11.41 8.95
N LYS A 307 -16.22 11.04 10.24
CA LYS A 307 -16.21 12.00 11.36
C LYS A 307 -14.84 12.62 11.62
N SER A 308 -13.74 12.05 11.12
CA SER A 308 -12.40 12.57 11.35
C SER A 308 -12.09 13.75 10.41
N HIS A 309 -11.48 14.81 10.96
CA HIS A 309 -11.03 15.98 10.20
C HIS A 309 -9.70 15.72 9.48
N VAL A 310 -8.78 15.10 10.20
CA VAL A 310 -7.40 14.93 9.75
C VAL A 310 -7.00 13.45 9.79
N PHE A 311 -6.45 12.97 8.68
CA PHE A 311 -5.64 11.76 8.70
C PHE A 311 -4.24 12.11 9.20
N PHE A 312 -3.89 11.66 10.41
CA PHE A 312 -2.64 11.99 11.06
C PHE A 312 -1.81 10.75 11.35
N MET A 313 -1.05 10.32 10.37
CA MET A 313 -0.12 9.20 10.50
C MET A 313 1.19 9.54 9.77
N PRO A 314 2.18 10.11 10.47
CA PRO A 314 3.45 10.55 9.88
C PRO A 314 4.38 9.36 9.58
N SER A 315 3.97 8.51 8.63
CA SER A 315 4.66 7.28 8.27
C SER A 315 5.88 7.58 7.39
N PHE A 316 7.02 7.01 7.75
CA PHE A 316 8.27 7.16 7.02
C PHE A 316 8.40 6.21 5.82
N ARG A 317 7.53 5.20 5.74
CA ARG A 317 7.63 4.19 4.69
C ARG A 317 6.26 3.66 4.29
N GLU A 318 5.83 4.06 3.11
CA GLU A 318 4.62 3.59 2.47
C GLU A 318 4.89 3.27 1.00
N ASN A 319 4.35 2.16 0.53
CA ASN A 319 4.47 1.77 -0.88
C ASN A 319 3.21 2.17 -1.68
N ALA A 320 2.07 1.63 -1.27
CA ALA A 320 0.75 1.96 -1.79
C ALA A 320 -0.18 2.18 -0.58
N PRO A 321 -0.22 3.40 -0.02
CA PRO A 321 -0.86 3.66 1.26
C PRO A 321 -2.38 3.75 1.13
N VAL A 322 -3.07 2.63 1.19
CA VAL A 322 -4.54 2.55 1.05
C VAL A 322 -5.24 3.37 2.12
N THR A 323 -4.79 3.32 3.38
CA THR A 323 -5.49 3.96 4.50
C THR A 323 -5.57 5.48 4.38
N ILE A 324 -4.51 6.17 3.93
CA ILE A 324 -4.59 7.63 3.71
C ILE A 324 -5.58 7.95 2.59
N LEU A 325 -5.58 7.14 1.52
CA LEU A 325 -6.51 7.33 0.40
C LEU A 325 -7.97 7.09 0.83
N GLU A 326 -8.24 6.05 1.64
CA GLU A 326 -9.57 5.82 2.22
C GLU A 326 -10.00 6.99 3.12
N ALA A 327 -9.07 7.50 3.94
CA ALA A 327 -9.35 8.66 4.78
C ALA A 327 -9.64 9.92 3.94
N MET A 328 -8.87 10.16 2.88
CA MET A 328 -9.11 11.27 1.95
C MET A 328 -10.45 11.12 1.20
N LEU A 329 -10.82 9.91 0.77
CA LEU A 329 -12.15 9.63 0.20
C LEU A 329 -13.28 9.97 1.19
N ALA A 330 -13.07 9.69 2.48
CA ALA A 330 -14.02 10.03 3.55
C ALA A 330 -13.91 11.49 4.02
N GLY A 331 -13.20 12.33 3.28
CA GLY A 331 -13.09 13.76 3.56
C GLY A 331 -12.10 14.14 4.66
N CYS A 332 -11.14 13.28 5.02
CA CYS A 332 -10.05 13.68 5.89
C CYS A 332 -8.97 14.45 5.11
N VAL A 333 -8.44 15.50 5.70
CA VAL A 333 -7.28 16.23 5.18
C VAL A 333 -6.01 15.56 5.70
N PRO A 334 -5.04 15.17 4.86
CA PRO A 334 -3.85 14.46 5.33
C PRO A 334 -2.83 15.39 6.00
N CYS A 335 -2.28 14.96 7.15
CA CYS A 335 -1.13 15.54 7.81
C CYS A 335 -0.09 14.43 8.04
N VAL A 336 1.00 14.46 7.30
CA VAL A 336 1.98 13.37 7.21
C VAL A 336 3.41 13.91 7.22
N VAL A 337 4.41 13.04 7.11
CA VAL A 337 5.79 13.45 6.78
C VAL A 337 6.03 13.34 5.28
N ASP A 338 6.92 14.19 4.77
CA ASP A 338 7.31 14.17 3.35
C ASP A 338 8.27 13.01 3.06
N ALA A 339 7.70 11.81 3.11
CA ALA A 339 8.39 10.55 2.88
C ALA A 339 7.54 9.62 2.01
N SER A 340 8.20 8.87 1.14
CA SER A 340 7.63 7.82 0.30
C SER A 340 6.29 8.20 -0.36
N ALA A 341 5.40 7.25 -0.59
CA ALA A 341 4.13 7.50 -1.29
C ALA A 341 3.19 8.48 -0.57
N GLN A 342 3.24 8.61 0.77
CA GLN A 342 2.35 9.56 1.47
C GLN A 342 2.69 11.02 1.15
N GLY A 343 3.96 11.38 1.23
CA GLY A 343 4.41 12.73 0.87
C GLY A 343 4.10 13.06 -0.59
N GLU A 344 4.27 12.09 -1.49
CA GLU A 344 3.93 12.23 -2.91
C GLU A 344 2.43 12.51 -3.12
N ILE A 345 1.55 11.78 -2.43
CA ILE A 345 0.09 11.98 -2.50
C ILE A 345 -0.29 13.39 -2.06
N VAL A 346 0.25 13.86 -0.93
CA VAL A 346 -0.05 15.20 -0.40
C VAL A 346 0.41 16.30 -1.36
N ARG A 347 1.63 16.18 -1.91
CA ARG A 347 2.13 17.14 -2.89
C ARG A 347 1.30 17.16 -4.17
N LYS A 348 0.87 16.01 -4.67
CA LYS A 348 0.02 15.91 -5.87
C LYS A 348 -1.40 16.43 -5.63
N CYS A 349 -1.94 16.19 -4.45
CA CYS A 349 -3.27 16.69 -4.07
C CYS A 349 -3.28 18.21 -3.87
N GLY A 350 -2.19 18.78 -3.39
CA GLY A 350 -2.11 20.20 -3.04
C GLY A 350 -2.89 20.59 -1.78
N LEU A 351 -3.45 19.59 -1.06
CA LEU A 351 -4.20 19.78 0.19
C LEU A 351 -3.57 18.98 1.31
N GLY A 352 -3.65 19.48 2.53
CA GLY A 352 -3.00 18.87 3.68
C GLY A 352 -1.56 19.34 3.86
N PHE A 353 -0.78 18.55 4.58
CA PHE A 353 0.58 18.92 4.93
C PHE A 353 1.52 17.70 4.96
N ALA A 354 2.68 17.85 4.37
CA ALA A 354 3.77 16.90 4.41
C ALA A 354 5.00 17.55 5.06
N ALA A 355 5.27 17.22 6.32
CA ALA A 355 6.36 17.80 7.09
C ALA A 355 7.73 17.33 6.58
N PRO A 356 8.71 18.21 6.40
CA PRO A 356 10.06 17.85 5.99
C PRO A 356 10.75 16.98 7.06
N ILE A 357 11.48 15.94 6.62
CA ILE A 357 12.19 15.00 7.52
C ILE A 357 13.66 15.42 7.76
N LYS A 358 13.87 16.66 8.23
CA LYS A 358 15.21 17.20 8.49
C LYS A 358 15.78 16.72 9.82
N SER A 359 15.07 16.98 10.92
CA SER A 359 15.36 16.51 12.28
C SER A 359 14.05 16.13 12.97
N ILE A 360 14.11 15.42 14.11
CA ILE A 360 12.93 15.07 14.91
C ILE A 360 12.24 16.36 15.37
N GLN A 361 12.98 17.30 15.94
CA GLN A 361 12.43 18.54 16.49
C GLN A 361 11.77 19.38 15.40
N GLU A 362 12.45 19.66 14.29
CA GLU A 362 11.86 20.45 13.18
C GLU A 362 10.61 19.77 12.59
N CYS A 363 10.60 18.45 12.52
CA CYS A 363 9.46 17.70 12.04
C CYS A 363 8.27 17.77 13.02
N GLU A 364 8.51 17.62 14.33
CA GLU A 364 7.51 17.77 15.39
C GLU A 364 6.92 19.19 15.37
N GLU A 365 7.78 20.21 15.32
CA GLU A 365 7.37 21.63 15.23
C GLU A 365 6.54 21.92 13.98
N ALA A 366 6.96 21.44 12.82
CA ALA A 366 6.24 21.65 11.56
C ALA A 366 4.85 21.01 11.58
N LEU A 367 4.72 19.76 12.05
CA LEU A 367 3.44 19.07 12.21
C LEU A 367 2.54 19.79 13.22
N CYS A 368 3.10 20.18 14.36
CA CYS A 368 2.37 20.91 15.40
C CYS A 368 1.85 22.25 14.88
N ASN A 369 2.71 23.06 14.24
CA ASN A 369 2.35 24.36 13.70
C ASN A 369 1.27 24.26 12.62
N TYR A 370 1.33 23.25 11.76
CA TYR A 370 0.26 23.00 10.79
C TYR A 370 -1.07 22.71 11.49
N LEU A 371 -1.10 21.79 12.47
CA LEU A 371 -2.32 21.45 13.21
C LEU A 371 -2.86 22.65 14.00
N LEU A 372 -2.01 23.52 14.53
CA LEU A 372 -2.39 24.77 15.21
C LEU A 372 -2.96 25.81 14.24
N SER A 373 -2.46 25.86 13.00
CA SER A 373 -2.93 26.81 11.98
C SER A 373 -4.31 26.44 11.42
N CYS A 374 -4.73 25.19 11.60
CA CYS A 374 -6.04 24.73 11.14
C CYS A 374 -7.16 25.36 11.97
N LYS A 375 -8.12 25.99 11.30
CA LYS A 375 -9.30 26.61 11.94
C LYS A 375 -10.49 25.67 11.86
N TRP A 376 -10.39 24.49 12.52
CA TRP A 376 -11.38 23.40 12.42
C TRP A 376 -12.76 23.72 12.98
N ASP A 377 -12.87 24.78 13.79
CA ASP A 377 -14.11 25.33 14.33
C ASP A 377 -14.81 26.33 13.38
N THR A 378 -14.06 26.98 12.51
CA THR A 378 -14.52 28.02 11.59
C THR A 378 -14.29 27.69 10.11
N GLU A 379 -13.44 26.71 9.83
CA GLU A 379 -13.06 26.35 8.47
C GLU A 379 -14.07 25.41 7.83
N ASN A 380 -14.30 25.54 6.53
CA ASN A 380 -15.16 24.62 5.80
C ASN A 380 -14.47 23.29 5.51
N TRP A 381 -14.35 22.44 6.54
CA TRP A 381 -13.75 21.11 6.43
C TRP A 381 -14.43 20.21 5.40
N SER A 382 -15.74 20.39 5.23
CA SER A 382 -16.48 19.61 4.25
C SER A 382 -16.10 19.96 2.81
N GLU A 383 -15.72 21.22 2.53
CA GLU A 383 -15.23 21.63 1.21
C GLU A 383 -13.83 21.06 0.93
N LYS A 384 -12.89 21.22 1.87
CA LYS A 384 -11.55 20.63 1.77
C LYS A 384 -11.62 19.11 1.66
N GLY A 385 -12.47 18.48 2.45
CA GLY A 385 -12.73 17.06 2.42
C GLY A 385 -13.26 16.60 1.06
N ARG A 386 -14.20 17.32 0.46
CA ARG A 386 -14.68 17.03 -0.91
C ARG A 386 -13.57 17.16 -1.95
N ALA A 387 -12.72 18.15 -1.84
CA ALA A 387 -11.59 18.31 -2.76
C ALA A 387 -10.58 17.14 -2.62
N CYS A 388 -10.27 16.70 -1.41
CA CYS A 388 -9.46 15.49 -1.17
C CYS A 388 -10.11 14.23 -1.77
N SER A 389 -11.41 14.05 -1.54
CA SER A 389 -12.17 12.91 -2.05
C SER A 389 -12.23 12.89 -3.57
N THR A 390 -12.47 14.03 -4.20
CA THR A 390 -12.46 14.19 -5.67
C THR A 390 -11.11 13.84 -6.25
N PHE A 391 -10.02 14.32 -5.65
CA PHE A 391 -8.65 13.98 -6.09
C PHE A 391 -8.44 12.46 -6.08
N VAL A 392 -8.78 11.78 -4.98
CA VAL A 392 -8.58 10.32 -4.88
C VAL A 392 -9.47 9.57 -5.86
N SER A 393 -10.74 9.92 -5.99
CA SER A 393 -11.67 9.29 -6.94
C SER A 393 -11.15 9.38 -8.37
N GLN A 394 -10.61 10.54 -8.77
CA GLN A 394 -10.08 10.76 -10.12
C GLN A 394 -8.74 10.09 -10.37
N GLN A 395 -7.87 10.00 -9.35
CA GLN A 395 -6.51 9.51 -9.53
C GLN A 395 -6.35 8.01 -9.22
N TYR A 396 -7.22 7.45 -8.36
CA TYR A 396 -7.11 6.08 -7.83
C TYR A 396 -8.37 5.25 -8.07
N GLY A 397 -9.28 5.66 -8.95
CA GLY A 397 -10.41 4.84 -9.39
C GLY A 397 -9.94 3.62 -10.18
N GLU A 398 -10.65 2.50 -10.03
CA GLU A 398 -10.33 1.23 -10.69
C GLU A 398 -10.36 1.34 -12.22
N SER A 399 -11.25 2.16 -12.78
CA SER A 399 -11.32 2.44 -14.22
C SER A 399 -10.00 2.98 -14.74
N LYS A 400 -9.40 3.97 -14.06
CA LYS A 400 -8.12 4.55 -14.43
C LYS A 400 -6.97 3.54 -14.38
N TYR A 401 -6.94 2.69 -13.34
CA TYR A 401 -5.96 1.61 -13.23
C TYR A 401 -6.08 0.63 -14.40
N ARG A 402 -7.31 0.19 -14.68
CA ARG A 402 -7.63 -0.71 -15.79
C ARG A 402 -7.21 -0.15 -17.14
N ASP A 403 -7.63 1.10 -17.44
CA ASP A 403 -7.33 1.75 -18.71
C ASP A 403 -5.82 1.88 -18.94
N TYR A 404 -5.07 2.20 -17.89
CA TYR A 404 -3.63 2.25 -17.93
C TYR A 404 -3.00 0.88 -18.26
N ILE A 405 -3.43 -0.18 -17.58
CA ILE A 405 -2.94 -1.54 -17.82
C ILE A 405 -3.29 -2.00 -19.23
N GLN A 406 -4.49 -1.73 -19.71
CA GLN A 406 -4.90 -2.06 -21.08
C GLN A 406 -4.06 -1.30 -22.11
N GLN A 407 -3.78 -0.02 -21.90
CA GLN A 407 -2.90 0.75 -22.78
C GLN A 407 -1.48 0.21 -22.79
N LEU A 408 -0.95 -0.18 -21.64
CA LEU A 408 0.36 -0.82 -21.53
C LEU A 408 0.40 -2.15 -22.29
N TYR A 409 -0.64 -2.97 -22.17
CA TYR A 409 -0.71 -4.29 -22.83
C TYR A 409 -0.79 -4.19 -24.34
N ARG A 410 -1.48 -3.18 -24.89
CA ARG A 410 -1.54 -2.93 -26.34
C ARG A 410 -0.16 -2.78 -26.99
N GLN A 411 0.85 -2.35 -26.24
CA GLN A 411 2.22 -2.25 -26.75
C GLN A 411 2.85 -3.62 -27.07
N PHE A 412 2.26 -4.71 -26.55
CA PHE A 412 2.73 -6.09 -26.73
C PHE A 412 1.79 -6.92 -27.62
N GLU A 413 0.67 -6.35 -28.08
CA GLU A 413 -0.18 -7.00 -29.07
C GLU A 413 0.55 -7.04 -30.42
N LYS A 414 0.67 -8.25 -30.98
CA LYS A 414 1.20 -8.39 -32.34
C LYS A 414 0.21 -7.77 -33.33
N ALA A 415 0.71 -6.92 -34.21
CA ALA A 415 -0.07 -6.33 -35.28
C ALA A 415 -0.66 -7.42 -36.22
#